data_b18812ad8f16059788d7e7d5f858238b
#
_entry.id   b18812ad8f16059788d7e7d5f858238b
#
_cell.length_a   1.000
_cell.length_b   1.000
_cell.length_c   1.000
_cell.angle_alpha   90.00
_cell.angle_beta   90.00
_cell.angle_gamma   90.00
#
_symmetry.space_group_name_H-M   'P 1'
#
loop_
_entity.id
_entity.type
_entity.pdbx_description
1 polymer ?
#
loop_
_entity_poly.entity_id
_entity_poly.type
_entity_poly.pdbx_seq_one_letter_code
_entity_poly.pdbx_strand_id
1 'polypeptide(L)'
;MIRRGGVAEASAPGFDRADASADALAEWLESNGGGAVVRAKVGSRGRGLFALRDIRKGEVVISVPLSLCLTDVDSRPPYPGCPYSVTLAAAILTERDAGESSRWARYVASLPEEIVGYAGNRVGYDEAVIGAEVGGDEAVREELQTYAALVAGSHAAVGAWTARQWRWAMSAVHSRTFRVELERAGRKRRTARLLAPFADLLNHDSDPNLVCCEWYVERAAGEESLAGEESLAEESLAGEESGVDDVDGFELVVRASRNIPKGREAIVSYGERSDVHFFLYYGFLPEPNPHNRAPLFRTLDEAAVWYERLCGDPPESEKAWARARADAVAAIDPRGGPGDEGEDGDGATLAAAREAASLDVGENSTVDDRLLRLYSILSGDEDVAIAAIRLRASGVLREGEDESEEGSSEAGALAARFRERRRKLLKQIV
;
A
#
# COMPACT_ATOMS: atom_id res chain seq x y z
N MET A 1 -43.35 17.63 32.43
CA MET A 1 -43.30 18.05 31.01
C MET A 1 -41.97 18.78 30.80
N ILE A 2 -40.90 18.05 30.49
CA ILE A 2 -39.54 18.58 30.32
C ILE A 2 -39.22 18.46 28.83
N ARG A 3 -39.07 19.61 28.17
CA ARG A 3 -38.68 19.72 26.76
C ARG A 3 -37.21 19.30 26.64
N ARG A 4 -36.94 18.26 25.88
CA ARG A 4 -35.59 17.93 25.39
C ARG A 4 -35.23 18.92 24.28
N GLY A 5 -34.27 19.80 24.56
CA GLY A 5 -33.64 20.61 23.55
C GLY A 5 -32.77 19.73 22.67
N GLY A 6 -33.06 19.70 21.36
CA GLY A 6 -32.17 19.10 20.39
C GLY A 6 -30.92 19.99 20.24
N VAL A 7 -29.76 19.41 20.48
CA VAL A 7 -28.47 19.98 20.11
C VAL A 7 -28.36 19.79 18.61
N ALA A 8 -28.39 20.88 17.85
CA ALA A 8 -27.99 20.85 16.43
C ALA A 8 -26.49 20.58 16.39
N GLU A 9 -26.08 19.43 15.86
CA GLU A 9 -24.71 19.19 15.46
C GLU A 9 -24.36 20.20 14.37
N ALA A 10 -23.52 21.17 14.74
CA ALA A 10 -22.90 22.06 13.78
C ALA A 10 -21.85 21.24 13.01
N SER A 11 -22.13 20.96 11.73
CA SER A 11 -21.16 20.36 10.81
C SER A 11 -19.90 21.23 10.79
N ALA A 12 -18.75 20.60 10.98
CA ALA A 12 -17.47 21.30 10.87
C ALA A 12 -17.30 21.82 9.41
N PRO A 13 -16.84 23.07 9.19
CA PRO A 13 -16.83 23.70 7.87
C PRO A 13 -15.92 23.04 6.81
N GLY A 14 -15.17 22.01 7.16
CA GLY A 14 -14.36 21.20 6.23
C GLY A 14 -15.12 20.06 5.54
N PHE A 15 -16.22 19.57 6.14
CA PHE A 15 -16.95 18.39 5.62
C PHE A 15 -17.80 18.73 4.39
N ASP A 16 -18.45 19.88 4.36
CA ASP A 16 -19.26 20.30 3.21
C ASP A 16 -18.42 20.53 1.93
N ARG A 17 -17.16 20.94 2.10
CA ARG A 17 -16.24 21.17 0.99
C ARG A 17 -15.72 19.87 0.36
N ALA A 18 -15.50 18.84 1.17
CA ALA A 18 -15.06 17.54 0.71
C ALA A 18 -16.14 16.79 -0.11
N ASP A 19 -17.39 16.89 0.29
CA ASP A 19 -18.51 16.29 -0.44
C ASP A 19 -18.74 16.99 -1.77
N ALA A 20 -18.73 18.34 -1.82
CA ALA A 20 -18.88 19.10 -3.04
C ALA A 20 -17.77 18.84 -4.08
N SER A 21 -16.53 18.62 -3.63
CA SER A 21 -15.43 18.27 -4.54
C SER A 21 -15.57 16.87 -5.13
N ALA A 22 -16.09 15.95 -4.36
CA ALA A 22 -16.31 14.57 -4.80
C ALA A 22 -17.54 14.44 -5.72
N ASP A 23 -18.60 15.22 -5.50
CA ASP A 23 -19.75 15.31 -6.41
C ASP A 23 -19.31 15.91 -7.76
N ALA A 24 -18.52 16.98 -7.75
CA ALA A 24 -17.96 17.58 -8.97
C ALA A 24 -17.02 16.62 -9.72
N LEU A 25 -16.30 15.74 -8.98
CA LEU A 25 -15.47 14.70 -9.59
C LEU A 25 -16.33 13.60 -10.22
N ALA A 26 -17.45 13.20 -9.62
CA ALA A 26 -18.38 12.23 -10.20
C ALA A 26 -18.99 12.76 -11.51
N GLU A 27 -19.45 14.00 -11.52
CA GLU A 27 -19.98 14.67 -12.73
C GLU A 27 -18.92 14.76 -13.84
N TRP A 28 -17.68 15.08 -13.46
CA TRP A 28 -16.57 15.10 -14.40
C TRP A 28 -16.29 13.72 -14.98
N LEU A 29 -16.29 12.66 -14.15
CA LEU A 29 -16.10 11.29 -14.60
C LEU A 29 -17.17 10.89 -15.61
N GLU A 30 -18.45 11.12 -15.30
CA GLU A 30 -19.58 10.81 -16.20
C GLU A 30 -19.51 11.58 -17.52
N SER A 31 -19.10 12.87 -17.47
CA SER A 31 -18.98 13.71 -18.67
C SER A 31 -17.82 13.29 -19.58
N ASN A 32 -16.90 12.46 -19.08
CA ASN A 32 -15.74 11.97 -19.82
C ASN A 32 -15.80 10.45 -20.12
N GLY A 33 -16.98 9.86 -20.10
CA GLY A 33 -17.21 8.47 -20.52
C GLY A 33 -17.08 7.43 -19.42
N GLY A 34 -16.77 7.82 -18.19
CA GLY A 34 -16.84 6.93 -17.02
C GLY A 34 -18.25 6.89 -16.41
N GLY A 35 -18.42 6.16 -15.33
CA GLY A 35 -19.71 6.07 -14.64
C GLY A 35 -19.62 5.57 -13.23
N ALA A 36 -20.60 5.95 -12.39
CA ALA A 36 -20.70 5.46 -11.03
C ALA A 36 -22.16 5.38 -10.55
N VAL A 37 -22.48 4.32 -9.81
CA VAL A 37 -23.80 4.16 -9.13
C VAL A 37 -23.69 4.35 -7.63
N VAL A 38 -22.61 5.01 -7.21
CA VAL A 38 -22.28 5.39 -5.84
C VAL A 38 -21.98 6.88 -5.76
N ARG A 39 -22.05 7.45 -4.57
CA ARG A 39 -21.67 8.84 -4.29
C ARG A 39 -20.80 8.93 -3.04
N ALA A 40 -19.99 9.97 -2.97
CA ALA A 40 -19.18 10.24 -1.79
C ALA A 40 -20.05 10.67 -0.61
N LYS A 41 -19.72 10.14 0.58
CA LYS A 41 -20.33 10.51 1.84
C LYS A 41 -19.35 10.23 2.97
N VAL A 42 -19.47 10.98 4.06
CA VAL A 42 -18.72 10.70 5.29
C VAL A 42 -19.45 9.60 6.08
N GLY A 43 -18.73 8.51 6.31
CA GLY A 43 -19.17 7.36 7.11
C GLY A 43 -18.25 7.11 8.30
N SER A 44 -18.36 5.94 8.91
CA SER A 44 -17.53 5.53 10.05
C SER A 44 -16.04 5.37 9.72
N ARG A 45 -15.70 5.18 8.43
CA ARG A 45 -14.33 5.07 7.90
C ARG A 45 -13.83 6.38 7.28
N GLY A 46 -14.46 7.51 7.61
CA GLY A 46 -14.21 8.77 6.93
C GLY A 46 -14.98 8.90 5.63
N ARG A 47 -14.44 9.63 4.65
CA ARG A 47 -15.04 9.78 3.33
C ARG A 47 -14.93 8.48 2.54
N GLY A 48 -16.06 7.97 2.06
CA GLY A 48 -16.16 6.75 1.26
C GLY A 48 -17.27 6.84 0.23
N LEU A 49 -17.53 5.77 -0.51
CA LEU A 49 -18.53 5.72 -1.58
C LEU A 49 -19.73 4.86 -1.16
N PHE A 50 -20.93 5.41 -1.31
CA PHE A 50 -22.17 4.78 -0.83
C PHE A 50 -23.15 4.57 -1.98
N ALA A 51 -23.80 3.40 -2.02
CA ALA A 51 -24.73 3.00 -3.07
C ALA A 51 -25.95 3.93 -3.17
N LEU A 52 -26.21 4.44 -4.37
CA LEU A 52 -27.39 5.30 -4.66
C LEU A 52 -28.69 4.51 -4.79
N ARG A 53 -28.59 3.24 -5.13
CA ARG A 53 -29.66 2.26 -5.30
C ARG A 53 -29.19 0.90 -4.84
N ASP A 54 -30.07 -0.08 -4.81
CA ASP A 54 -29.65 -1.47 -4.66
C ASP A 54 -28.80 -1.88 -5.87
N ILE A 55 -27.64 -2.50 -5.60
CA ILE A 55 -26.70 -2.99 -6.62
C ILE A 55 -26.62 -4.50 -6.47
N ARG A 56 -26.79 -5.22 -7.58
CA ARG A 56 -26.73 -6.70 -7.58
C ARG A 56 -25.29 -7.17 -7.74
N LYS A 57 -25.00 -8.36 -7.25
CA LYS A 57 -23.74 -9.04 -7.51
C LYS A 57 -23.47 -9.07 -9.04
N GLY A 58 -22.25 -8.73 -9.43
CA GLY A 58 -21.78 -8.67 -10.81
C GLY A 58 -22.05 -7.34 -11.51
N GLU A 59 -22.90 -6.44 -10.97
CA GLU A 59 -23.11 -5.12 -11.55
C GLU A 59 -21.87 -4.24 -11.42
N VAL A 60 -21.66 -3.38 -12.41
CA VAL A 60 -20.64 -2.32 -12.38
C VAL A 60 -21.05 -1.26 -11.36
N VAL A 61 -20.16 -0.98 -10.43
CA VAL A 61 -20.30 0.05 -9.42
C VAL A 61 -19.66 1.36 -9.88
N ILE A 62 -18.47 1.26 -10.47
CA ILE A 62 -17.70 2.37 -11.04
C ILE A 62 -16.99 1.86 -12.30
N SER A 63 -16.96 2.68 -13.35
CA SER A 63 -16.05 2.52 -14.49
C SER A 63 -15.25 3.79 -14.70
N VAL A 64 -13.93 3.65 -14.88
CA VAL A 64 -13.00 4.75 -15.12
C VAL A 64 -12.18 4.43 -16.36
N PRO A 65 -12.39 5.11 -17.50
CA PRO A 65 -11.51 4.99 -18.64
C PRO A 65 -10.05 5.19 -18.25
N LEU A 66 -9.14 4.31 -18.66
CA LEU A 66 -7.73 4.43 -18.29
C LEU A 66 -7.11 5.73 -18.80
N SER A 67 -7.63 6.29 -19.88
CA SER A 67 -7.24 7.61 -20.39
C SER A 67 -7.55 8.76 -19.43
N LEU A 68 -8.42 8.56 -18.42
CA LEU A 68 -8.67 9.52 -17.34
C LEU A 68 -7.78 9.30 -16.12
N CYS A 69 -7.06 8.19 -16.04
CA CYS A 69 -6.13 7.91 -14.96
C CYS A 69 -4.81 8.69 -15.14
N LEU A 70 -4.16 9.05 -14.05
CA LEU A 70 -2.75 9.44 -14.08
C LEU A 70 -1.92 8.18 -13.93
N THR A 71 -1.11 7.84 -14.93
CA THR A 71 -0.30 6.62 -14.93
C THR A 71 1.19 6.95 -14.92
N ASP A 72 2.02 6.07 -14.37
CA ASP A 72 3.47 6.21 -14.39
C ASP A 72 4.04 6.00 -15.80
N VAL A 73 3.30 5.28 -16.65
CA VAL A 73 3.73 4.96 -18.02
C VAL A 73 3.47 6.09 -19.00
N ASP A 74 2.42 6.90 -18.78
CA ASP A 74 2.06 8.05 -19.64
C ASP A 74 2.57 9.37 -19.08
N SER A 75 2.92 9.38 -17.77
CA SER A 75 3.46 10.56 -17.14
C SER A 75 4.94 10.72 -17.43
N ARG A 76 5.38 11.96 -17.68
CA ARG A 76 6.80 12.24 -17.91
C ARG A 76 7.61 12.08 -16.62
N PRO A 77 8.57 11.16 -16.54
CA PRO A 77 9.43 11.03 -15.39
C PRO A 77 10.30 12.28 -15.23
N PRO A 78 10.43 12.85 -14.01
CA PRO A 78 11.23 14.04 -13.76
C PRO A 78 12.74 13.82 -14.01
N TYR A 79 13.21 12.58 -13.87
CA TYR A 79 14.58 12.17 -14.22
C TYR A 79 14.60 10.70 -14.64
N PRO A 80 15.59 10.25 -15.44
CA PRO A 80 15.68 8.87 -15.91
C PRO A 80 15.79 7.88 -14.75
N GLY A 81 15.03 6.78 -14.80
CA GLY A 81 15.07 5.71 -13.79
C GLY A 81 14.50 6.09 -12.43
N CYS A 82 13.70 7.17 -12.33
CA CYS A 82 13.01 7.47 -11.07
C CYS A 82 11.89 6.46 -10.82
N PRO A 83 11.59 6.15 -9.55
CA PRO A 83 10.48 5.28 -9.17
C PRO A 83 9.13 5.82 -9.65
N TYR A 84 8.15 4.92 -9.88
CA TYR A 84 6.78 5.31 -10.28
C TYR A 84 6.16 6.33 -9.33
N SER A 85 6.41 6.20 -8.03
CA SER A 85 5.86 7.11 -7.03
C SER A 85 6.35 8.55 -7.20
N VAL A 86 7.61 8.71 -7.61
CA VAL A 86 8.22 9.99 -7.94
C VAL A 86 7.60 10.57 -9.22
N THR A 87 7.40 9.74 -10.24
CA THR A 87 6.75 10.14 -11.50
C THR A 87 5.32 10.62 -11.24
N LEU A 88 4.52 9.83 -10.52
CA LEU A 88 3.13 10.18 -10.21
C LEU A 88 3.01 11.38 -9.27
N ALA A 89 3.91 11.52 -8.29
CA ALA A 89 3.93 12.69 -7.41
C ALA A 89 4.24 13.98 -8.19
N ALA A 90 5.19 13.93 -9.11
CA ALA A 90 5.48 15.05 -10.00
C ALA A 90 4.29 15.37 -10.92
N ALA A 91 3.61 14.34 -11.45
CA ALA A 91 2.41 14.52 -12.28
C ALA A 91 1.29 15.21 -11.49
N ILE A 92 0.95 14.73 -10.27
CA ILE A 92 -0.06 15.37 -9.42
C ILE A 92 0.26 16.87 -9.19
N LEU A 93 1.50 17.18 -8.88
CA LEU A 93 1.91 18.58 -8.59
C LEU A 93 1.91 19.44 -9.85
N THR A 94 2.30 18.88 -10.99
CA THR A 94 2.18 19.59 -12.29
C THR A 94 0.73 19.91 -12.61
N GLU A 95 -0.18 18.96 -12.47
CA GLU A 95 -1.60 19.17 -12.70
C GLU A 95 -2.24 20.14 -11.68
N ARG A 96 -1.75 20.10 -10.43
CA ARG A 96 -2.15 21.07 -9.40
C ARG A 96 -1.73 22.49 -9.74
N ASP A 97 -0.51 22.69 -10.23
CA ASP A 97 0.01 23.99 -10.62
C ASP A 97 -0.67 24.53 -11.89
N ALA A 98 -1.08 23.64 -12.80
CA ALA A 98 -1.90 24.00 -13.96
C ALA A 98 -3.30 24.49 -13.58
N GLY A 99 -3.79 24.17 -12.39
CA GLY A 99 -5.08 24.61 -11.87
C GLY A 99 -6.24 24.25 -12.79
N GLU A 100 -7.15 25.20 -13.06
CA GLU A 100 -8.33 24.98 -13.91
C GLU A 100 -8.01 24.67 -15.38
N SER A 101 -6.77 24.86 -15.83
CA SER A 101 -6.34 24.47 -17.18
C SER A 101 -6.01 22.97 -17.28
N SER A 102 -5.83 22.30 -16.15
CA SER A 102 -5.62 20.86 -16.11
C SER A 102 -6.90 20.10 -16.39
N ARG A 103 -6.82 19.05 -17.24
CA ARG A 103 -7.94 18.10 -17.43
C ARG A 103 -8.26 17.34 -16.14
N TRP A 104 -7.31 17.19 -15.21
CA TRP A 104 -7.47 16.54 -13.92
C TRP A 104 -7.74 17.51 -12.76
N ALA A 105 -8.05 18.78 -13.03
CA ALA A 105 -8.30 19.77 -11.98
C ALA A 105 -9.30 19.27 -10.93
N ARG A 106 -10.41 18.63 -11.35
CA ARG A 106 -11.42 18.07 -10.45
C ARG A 106 -10.90 16.92 -9.60
N TYR A 107 -10.06 16.07 -10.18
CA TYR A 107 -9.42 14.97 -9.45
C TYR A 107 -8.44 15.50 -8.42
N VAL A 108 -7.52 16.34 -8.81
CA VAL A 108 -6.51 16.92 -7.89
C VAL A 108 -7.16 17.69 -6.73
N ALA A 109 -8.26 18.41 -7.00
CA ALA A 109 -9.04 19.12 -5.96
C ALA A 109 -9.76 18.17 -4.99
N SER A 110 -9.99 16.92 -5.37
CA SER A 110 -10.63 15.89 -4.53
C SER A 110 -9.66 15.15 -3.62
N LEU A 111 -8.34 15.26 -3.85
CA LEU A 111 -7.33 14.62 -3.01
C LEU A 111 -7.34 15.19 -1.60
N PRO A 112 -6.94 14.43 -0.57
CA PRO A 112 -6.86 14.94 0.80
C PRO A 112 -5.97 16.17 0.89
N GLU A 113 -6.37 17.18 1.66
CA GLU A 113 -5.53 18.37 1.89
C GLU A 113 -4.31 18.09 2.77
N GLU A 114 -4.42 17.09 3.64
CA GLU A 114 -3.38 16.68 4.58
C GLU A 114 -2.56 15.50 4.07
N ILE A 115 -1.36 15.37 4.65
CA ILE A 115 -0.48 14.24 4.38
C ILE A 115 -1.10 12.98 5.01
N VAL A 116 -1.29 11.94 4.21
CA VAL A 116 -1.83 10.65 4.64
C VAL A 116 -0.69 9.73 5.11
N GLY A 117 -0.99 8.87 6.08
CA GLY A 117 -0.05 7.89 6.58
C GLY A 117 0.95 8.45 7.59
N TYR A 118 1.42 7.56 8.48
CA TYR A 118 2.38 7.92 9.50
C TYR A 118 3.74 8.30 8.90
N ALA A 119 4.23 7.55 7.94
CA ALA A 119 5.53 7.78 7.32
C ALA A 119 5.60 9.17 6.67
N GLY A 120 4.59 9.57 5.89
CA GLY A 120 4.55 10.89 5.26
C GLY A 120 4.55 12.03 6.28
N ASN A 121 3.89 11.84 7.42
CA ASN A 121 3.83 12.82 8.50
C ASN A 121 5.13 12.92 9.32
N ARG A 122 6.03 11.93 9.27
CA ARG A 122 7.26 11.86 10.06
C ARG A 122 8.54 12.15 9.29
N VAL A 123 8.48 12.40 7.99
CA VAL A 123 9.66 12.81 7.22
C VAL A 123 10.28 14.08 7.80
N GLY A 124 11.56 13.99 8.19
CA GLY A 124 12.32 15.11 8.79
C GLY A 124 12.16 15.27 10.32
N TYR A 125 11.50 14.34 10.99
CA TYR A 125 11.49 14.28 12.45
C TYR A 125 12.78 13.63 12.97
N ASP A 126 13.13 13.96 14.23
CA ASP A 126 14.27 13.35 14.93
C ASP A 126 14.03 11.86 15.16
N GLU A 127 15.08 11.05 15.02
CA GLU A 127 15.00 9.59 15.22
C GLU A 127 14.57 9.22 16.65
N ALA A 128 14.93 10.01 17.65
CA ALA A 128 14.51 9.79 19.02
C ALA A 128 12.98 9.95 19.18
N VAL A 129 12.38 10.92 18.50
CA VAL A 129 10.92 11.12 18.50
C VAL A 129 10.23 9.94 17.81
N ILE A 130 10.75 9.51 16.65
CA ILE A 130 10.22 8.36 15.93
C ILE A 130 10.35 7.09 16.77
N GLY A 131 11.52 6.86 17.40
CA GLY A 131 11.76 5.71 18.26
C GLY A 131 10.78 5.66 19.43
N ALA A 132 10.57 6.78 20.12
CA ALA A 132 9.59 6.89 21.22
C ALA A 132 8.15 6.61 20.74
N GLU A 133 7.77 7.03 19.53
CA GLU A 133 6.42 6.83 18.99
C GLU A 133 6.18 5.39 18.51
N VAL A 134 7.13 4.74 17.83
CA VAL A 134 6.97 3.37 17.30
C VAL A 134 7.48 2.28 18.23
N GLY A 135 8.17 2.65 19.32
CA GLY A 135 8.88 1.73 20.21
C GLY A 135 10.14 1.18 19.54
N GLY A 136 10.79 0.21 20.18
CA GLY A 136 12.03 -0.41 19.71
C GLY A 136 11.90 -1.26 18.42
N ASP A 137 10.89 -1.02 17.58
CA ASP A 137 10.65 -1.76 16.35
C ASP A 137 11.63 -1.35 15.25
N GLU A 138 12.74 -2.08 15.16
CA GLU A 138 13.80 -1.84 14.18
C GLU A 138 13.29 -1.91 12.74
N ALA A 139 12.41 -2.87 12.41
CA ALA A 139 11.87 -3.03 11.07
C ALA A 139 11.03 -1.82 10.65
N VAL A 140 10.20 -1.30 11.55
CA VAL A 140 9.40 -0.09 11.30
C VAL A 140 10.29 1.15 11.19
N ARG A 141 11.33 1.26 12.02
CA ARG A 141 12.29 2.38 11.94
C ARG A 141 13.04 2.42 10.61
N GLU A 142 13.56 1.29 10.16
CA GLU A 142 14.23 1.19 8.86
C GLU A 142 13.31 1.54 7.68
N GLU A 143 12.07 1.07 7.74
CA GLU A 143 11.09 1.39 6.72
C GLU A 143 10.82 2.90 6.64
N LEU A 144 10.68 3.54 7.81
CA LEU A 144 10.54 4.99 7.91
C LEU A 144 11.77 5.74 7.37
N GLN A 145 12.98 5.27 7.69
CA GLN A 145 14.23 5.85 7.20
C GLN A 145 14.34 5.71 5.67
N THR A 146 13.98 4.54 5.14
CA THR A 146 13.97 4.29 3.70
C THR A 146 12.98 5.20 2.99
N TYR A 147 11.77 5.32 3.52
CA TYR A 147 10.77 6.24 2.97
C TYR A 147 11.23 7.70 3.06
N ALA A 148 11.79 8.11 4.18
CA ALA A 148 12.32 9.48 4.36
C ALA A 148 13.46 9.78 3.39
N ALA A 149 14.37 8.81 3.17
CA ALA A 149 15.47 8.93 2.22
C ALA A 149 14.95 9.05 0.77
N LEU A 150 13.96 8.24 0.39
CA LEU A 150 13.30 8.32 -0.91
C LEU A 150 12.68 9.71 -1.12
N VAL A 151 11.90 10.19 -0.16
CA VAL A 151 11.21 11.50 -0.26
C VAL A 151 12.20 12.65 -0.31
N ALA A 152 13.23 12.64 0.53
CA ALA A 152 14.24 13.70 0.57
C ALA A 152 15.12 13.69 -0.69
N GLY A 153 15.60 12.51 -1.10
CA GLY A 153 16.47 12.34 -2.27
C GLY A 153 15.75 12.73 -3.56
N SER A 154 14.52 12.25 -3.75
CA SER A 154 13.73 12.59 -4.92
C SER A 154 13.34 14.08 -4.95
N HIS A 155 12.99 14.68 -3.80
CA HIS A 155 12.74 16.12 -3.70
C HIS A 155 13.96 16.94 -4.13
N ALA A 156 15.15 16.56 -3.65
CA ALA A 156 16.39 17.24 -4.01
C ALA A 156 16.71 17.11 -5.52
N ALA A 157 16.42 15.94 -6.11
CA ALA A 157 16.65 15.69 -7.54
C ALA A 157 15.67 16.48 -8.43
N VAL A 158 14.41 16.61 -8.01
CA VAL A 158 13.35 17.30 -8.76
C VAL A 158 13.45 18.83 -8.59
N GLY A 159 13.59 19.31 -7.36
CA GLY A 159 13.86 20.73 -7.03
C GLY A 159 12.77 21.75 -7.39
N ALA A 160 11.60 21.29 -7.87
CA ALA A 160 10.57 22.17 -8.43
C ALA A 160 9.54 22.69 -7.39
N TRP A 161 9.32 21.96 -6.30
CA TRP A 161 8.27 22.23 -5.31
C TRP A 161 8.85 22.32 -3.91
N THR A 162 8.04 22.82 -2.94
CA THR A 162 8.44 22.82 -1.53
C THR A 162 8.45 21.40 -0.97
N ALA A 163 9.28 21.15 0.05
CA ALA A 163 9.34 19.85 0.73
C ALA A 163 7.97 19.39 1.27
N ARG A 164 7.10 20.33 1.69
CA ARG A 164 5.74 20.01 2.14
C ARG A 164 4.84 19.55 0.99
N GLN A 165 4.88 20.23 -0.16
CA GLN A 165 4.11 19.83 -1.35
C GLN A 165 4.58 18.46 -1.84
N TRP A 166 5.90 18.26 -1.87
CA TRP A 166 6.47 16.97 -2.29
C TRP A 166 6.03 15.82 -1.39
N ARG A 167 6.16 15.97 -0.06
CA ARG A 167 5.69 14.96 0.91
C ARG A 167 4.21 14.66 0.76
N TRP A 168 3.40 15.70 0.54
CA TRP A 168 1.97 15.53 0.32
C TRP A 168 1.69 14.69 -0.93
N ALA A 169 2.32 14.99 -2.06
CA ALA A 169 2.12 14.27 -3.30
C ALA A 169 2.59 12.80 -3.19
N MET A 170 3.78 12.56 -2.61
CA MET A 170 4.28 11.21 -2.35
C MET A 170 3.32 10.42 -1.47
N SER A 171 2.81 11.02 -0.41
CA SER A 171 1.85 10.36 0.49
C SER A 171 0.52 10.04 -0.21
N ALA A 172 0.02 10.94 -1.07
CA ALA A 172 -1.19 10.71 -1.86
C ALA A 172 -1.00 9.53 -2.84
N VAL A 173 0.16 9.45 -3.50
CA VAL A 173 0.50 8.34 -4.40
C VAL A 173 0.53 7.02 -3.65
N HIS A 174 1.30 6.93 -2.55
CA HIS A 174 1.45 5.68 -1.80
C HIS A 174 0.14 5.15 -1.21
N SER A 175 -0.82 6.02 -0.90
CA SER A 175 -2.10 5.62 -0.32
C SER A 175 -3.22 5.34 -1.33
N ARG A 176 -3.04 5.69 -2.64
CA ARG A 176 -4.13 5.67 -3.64
C ARG A 176 -3.82 4.95 -4.93
N THR A 177 -2.60 4.49 -5.11
CA THR A 177 -2.16 3.88 -6.36
C THR A 177 -2.71 2.47 -6.54
N PHE A 178 -3.27 2.20 -7.71
CA PHE A 178 -3.62 0.87 -8.18
C PHE A 178 -2.45 0.29 -8.97
N ARG A 179 -2.15 -0.99 -8.75
CA ARG A 179 -1.21 -1.75 -9.56
C ARG A 179 -1.98 -2.57 -10.56
N VAL A 180 -1.72 -2.37 -11.84
CA VAL A 180 -2.38 -3.07 -12.93
C VAL A 180 -1.37 -3.74 -13.85
N GLU A 181 -1.78 -4.88 -14.42
CA GLU A 181 -1.03 -5.55 -15.47
C GLU A 181 -1.70 -5.22 -16.81
N LEU A 182 -1.01 -4.47 -17.66
CA LEU A 182 -1.50 -4.12 -18.99
C LEU A 182 -0.98 -5.14 -20.01
N GLU A 183 -1.89 -5.78 -20.73
CA GLU A 183 -1.57 -6.66 -21.85
C GLU A 183 -1.71 -5.88 -23.16
N ARG A 184 -0.67 -5.85 -23.95
CA ARG A 184 -0.69 -5.29 -25.29
C ARG A 184 -0.59 -6.40 -26.30
N ALA A 185 -1.39 -6.38 -27.35
CA ALA A 185 -1.32 -7.36 -28.45
C ALA A 185 0.12 -7.42 -29.01
N GLY A 186 0.75 -8.60 -28.89
CA GLY A 186 2.10 -8.87 -29.41
C GLY A 186 3.28 -8.35 -28.55
N ARG A 187 3.04 -7.77 -27.35
CA ARG A 187 4.10 -7.34 -26.44
C ARG A 187 4.02 -8.05 -25.08
N LYS A 188 5.14 -8.03 -24.31
CA LYS A 188 5.15 -8.54 -22.94
C LYS A 188 4.20 -7.74 -22.05
N ARG A 189 3.55 -8.43 -21.10
CA ARG A 189 2.82 -7.79 -20.00
C ARG A 189 3.70 -6.74 -19.34
N ARG A 190 3.13 -5.57 -19.10
CA ARG A 190 3.78 -4.47 -18.38
C ARG A 190 2.98 -4.14 -17.14
N THR A 191 3.64 -4.10 -16.00
CA THR A 191 3.06 -3.52 -14.79
C THR A 191 2.99 -2.00 -14.95
N ALA A 192 1.83 -1.42 -14.67
CA ALA A 192 1.63 0.02 -14.55
C ALA A 192 1.09 0.38 -13.17
N ARG A 193 1.37 1.59 -12.73
CA ARG A 193 0.81 2.19 -11.54
C ARG A 193 -0.05 3.37 -11.95
N LEU A 194 -1.26 3.42 -11.41
CA LEU A 194 -2.19 4.48 -11.77
C LEU A 194 -2.97 5.00 -10.58
N LEU A 195 -3.31 6.27 -10.67
CA LEU A 195 -4.27 6.94 -9.82
C LEU A 195 -5.58 7.02 -10.61
N ALA A 196 -6.62 6.35 -10.10
CA ALA A 196 -7.93 6.25 -10.75
C ALA A 196 -8.90 7.23 -10.10
N PRO A 197 -9.26 8.33 -10.79
CA PRO A 197 -10.19 9.32 -10.27
C PRO A 197 -11.50 8.70 -9.82
N PHE A 198 -12.00 9.11 -8.65
CA PHE A 198 -13.22 8.63 -8.02
C PHE A 198 -13.12 7.19 -7.46
N ALA A 199 -12.52 6.23 -8.18
CA ALA A 199 -12.35 4.87 -7.67
C ALA A 199 -11.43 4.81 -6.44
N ASP A 200 -10.46 5.71 -6.33
CA ASP A 200 -9.54 5.84 -5.18
C ASP A 200 -10.19 6.40 -3.89
N LEU A 201 -11.48 6.73 -3.94
CA LEU A 201 -12.30 7.09 -2.78
C LEU A 201 -12.94 5.86 -2.10
N LEU A 202 -12.85 4.66 -2.70
CA LEU A 202 -13.30 3.43 -2.07
C LEU A 202 -12.48 3.12 -0.83
N ASN A 203 -13.14 2.81 0.28
CA ASN A 203 -12.48 2.42 1.51
C ASN A 203 -12.17 0.92 1.54
N HIS A 204 -11.24 0.57 2.42
CA HIS A 204 -10.80 -0.78 2.71
C HIS A 204 -11.55 -1.39 3.89
N ASP A 205 -11.71 -2.71 3.84
CA ASP A 205 -11.91 -3.55 5.02
C ASP A 205 -11.11 -4.85 4.87
N SER A 206 -10.59 -5.36 5.98
CA SER A 206 -9.90 -6.65 6.03
C SER A 206 -10.84 -7.81 6.34
N ASP A 207 -12.07 -7.54 6.82
CA ASP A 207 -13.10 -8.57 6.98
C ASP A 207 -13.70 -8.91 5.61
N PRO A 208 -13.48 -10.15 5.09
CA PRO A 208 -14.03 -10.55 3.80
C PRO A 208 -15.56 -10.53 3.76
N ASN A 209 -16.22 -10.51 4.93
CA ASN A 209 -17.68 -10.36 4.99
C ASN A 209 -18.15 -8.91 4.77
N LEU A 210 -17.28 -7.94 4.90
CA LEU A 210 -17.60 -6.53 4.66
C LEU A 210 -17.14 -6.06 3.28
N VAL A 211 -16.11 -6.67 2.71
CA VAL A 211 -15.70 -6.43 1.32
C VAL A 211 -16.83 -6.83 0.37
N CYS A 212 -17.27 -5.89 -0.46
CA CYS A 212 -18.40 -6.10 -1.36
C CYS A 212 -18.13 -5.68 -2.81
N CYS A 213 -16.92 -5.21 -3.10
CA CYS A 213 -16.47 -4.82 -4.42
C CYS A 213 -15.09 -5.40 -4.74
N GLU A 214 -14.86 -5.66 -6.01
CA GLU A 214 -13.58 -6.05 -6.60
C GLU A 214 -13.32 -5.16 -7.82
N TRP A 215 -12.07 -4.93 -8.18
CA TRP A 215 -11.72 -4.12 -9.32
C TRP A 215 -10.86 -4.89 -10.33
N TYR A 216 -11.03 -4.56 -11.59
CA TYR A 216 -10.36 -5.18 -12.72
C TYR A 216 -10.03 -4.13 -13.78
N VAL A 217 -9.12 -4.45 -14.69
CA VAL A 217 -8.95 -3.72 -15.96
C VAL A 217 -9.60 -4.55 -17.05
N GLU A 218 -10.54 -3.97 -17.75
CA GLU A 218 -11.32 -4.61 -18.81
C GLU A 218 -11.32 -3.74 -20.07
N ARG A 219 -11.64 -4.31 -21.23
CA ARG A 219 -11.95 -3.51 -22.41
C ARG A 219 -13.27 -2.80 -22.23
N ALA A 220 -13.34 -1.53 -22.66
CA ALA A 220 -14.56 -0.76 -22.65
C ALA A 220 -15.66 -1.46 -23.46
N ALA A 221 -16.86 -1.54 -22.90
CA ALA A 221 -18.01 -2.15 -23.55
C ALA A 221 -18.41 -1.32 -24.78
N GLY A 222 -18.18 -1.81 -26.00
CA GLY A 222 -18.52 -1.16 -27.25
C GLY A 222 -17.46 -1.23 -28.34
N GLU A 223 -16.24 -1.57 -28.04
CA GLU A 223 -15.22 -1.89 -29.04
C GLU A 223 -15.15 -3.41 -29.27
N GLU A 224 -16.23 -3.98 -29.81
CA GLU A 224 -16.13 -5.28 -30.47
C GLU A 224 -15.12 -5.16 -31.62
N SER A 225 -14.08 -5.98 -31.54
CA SER A 225 -13.08 -6.20 -32.57
C SER A 225 -13.69 -6.18 -33.99
N LEU A 226 -13.52 -5.09 -34.71
CA LEU A 226 -13.58 -5.09 -36.20
C LEU A 226 -12.26 -5.64 -36.77
N ALA A 227 -11.60 -6.53 -36.05
CA ALA A 227 -10.55 -7.38 -36.60
C ALA A 227 -11.21 -8.66 -37.12
N GLY A 228 -11.94 -8.53 -38.22
CA GLY A 228 -12.24 -9.63 -39.12
C GLY A 228 -10.93 -10.23 -39.60
N GLU A 229 -10.92 -11.55 -39.65
CA GLU A 229 -9.95 -12.34 -40.38
C GLU A 229 -9.72 -11.73 -41.77
N GLU A 230 -8.50 -11.15 -41.98
CA GLU A 230 -7.86 -11.25 -43.29
C GLU A 230 -6.48 -10.63 -43.28
N SER A 231 -5.56 -11.41 -43.85
CA SER A 231 -4.32 -10.97 -44.52
C SER A 231 -3.06 -10.78 -43.72
N LEU A 232 -2.32 -11.88 -43.69
CA LEU A 232 -0.86 -11.88 -43.81
C LEU A 232 -0.47 -11.16 -45.13
N ALA A 233 0.14 -9.98 -45.08
CA ALA A 233 1.15 -9.57 -46.05
C ALA A 233 1.73 -8.18 -45.70
N GLU A 234 3.05 -8.16 -45.76
CA GLU A 234 3.98 -7.07 -46.12
C GLU A 234 4.42 -6.06 -45.05
N GLU A 235 5.67 -6.27 -44.70
CA GLU A 235 6.59 -5.31 -44.13
C GLU A 235 6.60 -3.97 -44.88
N SER A 236 6.53 -2.89 -44.13
CA SER A 236 7.10 -1.63 -44.56
C SER A 236 7.79 -0.94 -43.38
N LEU A 237 9.06 -0.70 -43.57
CA LEU A 237 10.00 -0.02 -42.68
C LEU A 237 9.67 1.46 -42.52
N ALA A 238 10.03 1.98 -41.32
CA ALA A 238 10.29 3.37 -40.97
C ALA A 238 9.09 4.27 -40.62
N GLY A 239 8.95 4.49 -39.33
CA GLY A 239 8.22 5.61 -38.72
C GLY A 239 8.65 5.70 -37.26
N GLU A 240 9.31 6.79 -36.89
CA GLU A 240 9.72 7.07 -35.51
C GLU A 240 8.52 7.02 -34.57
N GLU A 241 8.59 6.13 -33.60
CA GLU A 241 7.53 5.89 -32.62
C GLU A 241 7.41 7.07 -31.66
N SER A 242 6.38 7.85 -31.77
CA SER A 242 5.80 8.59 -30.65
C SER A 242 5.16 7.55 -29.72
N GLY A 243 5.88 7.20 -28.66
CA GLY A 243 5.41 6.19 -27.70
C GLY A 243 4.29 6.72 -26.83
N VAL A 244 3.06 6.69 -27.33
CA VAL A 244 1.85 6.72 -26.50
C VAL A 244 1.41 5.26 -26.41
N ASP A 245 1.61 4.65 -25.24
CA ASP A 245 1.03 3.34 -24.96
C ASP A 245 -0.49 3.48 -25.00
N ASP A 246 -1.10 2.71 -25.89
CA ASP A 246 -2.55 2.74 -26.19
C ASP A 246 -3.32 2.19 -24.97
N VAL A 247 -3.61 3.07 -24.01
CA VAL A 247 -4.53 2.82 -22.88
C VAL A 247 -5.97 3.08 -23.29
N ASP A 248 -6.18 3.59 -24.52
CA ASP A 248 -7.50 3.82 -25.10
C ASP A 248 -8.22 2.48 -25.27
N GLY A 249 -9.51 2.46 -24.97
CA GLY A 249 -10.33 1.27 -25.03
C GLY A 249 -10.25 0.34 -23.80
N PHE A 250 -9.54 0.72 -22.74
CA PHE A 250 -9.55 0.01 -21.46
C PHE A 250 -10.12 0.87 -20.32
N GLU A 251 -10.76 0.21 -19.38
CA GLU A 251 -11.34 0.82 -18.19
C GLU A 251 -10.89 0.09 -16.93
N LEU A 252 -10.66 0.84 -15.86
CA LEU A 252 -10.68 0.28 -14.51
C LEU A 252 -12.13 0.17 -14.08
N VAL A 253 -12.61 -1.07 -13.91
CA VAL A 253 -13.98 -1.37 -13.54
C VAL A 253 -14.04 -1.92 -12.13
N VAL A 254 -14.88 -1.33 -11.29
CA VAL A 254 -15.23 -1.85 -9.98
C VAL A 254 -16.56 -2.57 -10.08
N ARG A 255 -16.60 -3.85 -9.69
CA ARG A 255 -17.80 -4.68 -9.72
C ARG A 255 -18.22 -5.08 -8.32
N ALA A 256 -19.53 -5.17 -8.11
CA ALA A 256 -20.08 -5.73 -6.89
C ALA A 256 -19.81 -7.24 -6.81
N SER A 257 -19.04 -7.69 -5.82
CA SER A 257 -18.80 -9.12 -5.54
C SER A 257 -19.98 -9.78 -4.81
N ARG A 258 -20.89 -8.96 -4.27
CA ARG A 258 -22.16 -9.34 -3.62
C ARG A 258 -23.20 -8.24 -3.79
N ASN A 259 -24.44 -8.50 -3.38
CA ASN A 259 -25.50 -7.47 -3.39
C ASN A 259 -25.14 -6.36 -2.39
N ILE A 260 -25.28 -5.11 -2.81
CA ILE A 260 -25.04 -3.91 -1.99
C ILE A 260 -26.36 -3.15 -1.89
N PRO A 261 -27.03 -3.11 -0.72
CA PRO A 261 -28.23 -2.34 -0.52
C PRO A 261 -28.00 -0.84 -0.67
N LYS A 262 -29.02 -0.11 -1.12
CA LYS A 262 -29.01 1.35 -1.16
C LYS A 262 -28.54 1.95 0.17
N GLY A 263 -27.64 2.93 0.09
CA GLY A 263 -27.08 3.63 1.25
C GLY A 263 -26.00 2.87 2.02
N ARG A 264 -25.64 1.65 1.59
CA ARG A 264 -24.46 0.94 2.14
C ARG A 264 -23.20 1.38 1.43
N GLU A 265 -22.10 1.36 2.17
CA GLU A 265 -20.78 1.69 1.67
C GLU A 265 -20.28 0.61 0.72
N ALA A 266 -19.71 1.01 -0.42
CA ALA A 266 -18.97 0.15 -1.34
C ALA A 266 -17.55 0.03 -0.83
N ILE A 267 -17.11 -1.20 -0.51
CA ILE A 267 -15.84 -1.49 0.15
C ILE A 267 -15.05 -2.49 -0.68
N VAL A 268 -13.76 -2.20 -0.84
CA VAL A 268 -12.78 -3.07 -1.50
C VAL A 268 -11.73 -3.57 -0.51
N SER A 269 -10.97 -4.60 -0.90
CA SER A 269 -9.71 -4.95 -0.24
C SER A 269 -8.56 -4.20 -0.89
N TYR A 270 -7.66 -3.61 -0.08
CA TYR A 270 -6.38 -3.06 -0.55
C TYR A 270 -5.28 -4.13 -0.65
N GLY A 271 -5.65 -5.41 -0.47
CA GLY A 271 -4.78 -6.56 -0.47
C GLY A 271 -4.44 -7.05 0.94
N GLU A 272 -3.71 -8.15 0.99
CA GLU A 272 -3.26 -8.82 2.20
C GLU A 272 -2.07 -8.07 2.80
N ARG A 273 -2.34 -7.02 3.58
CA ARG A 273 -1.33 -6.13 4.14
C ARG A 273 -1.26 -6.25 5.66
N SER A 274 -0.04 -6.14 6.20
CA SER A 274 0.18 -6.07 7.65
C SER A 274 -0.29 -4.73 8.24
N ASP A 275 -0.43 -4.68 9.56
CA ASP A 275 -0.68 -3.43 10.28
C ASP A 275 0.43 -2.41 10.07
N VAL A 276 1.68 -2.85 9.90
CA VAL A 276 2.82 -1.98 9.56
C VAL A 276 2.54 -1.20 8.29
N HIS A 277 2.10 -1.88 7.25
CA HIS A 277 1.83 -1.25 5.95
C HIS A 277 0.67 -0.24 6.04
N PHE A 278 -0.46 -0.62 6.67
CA PHE A 278 -1.58 0.28 6.86
C PHE A 278 -1.22 1.49 7.72
N PHE A 279 -0.48 1.29 8.80
CA PHE A 279 0.02 2.34 9.67
C PHE A 279 0.91 3.34 8.92
N LEU A 280 1.90 2.84 8.20
CA LEU A 280 2.91 3.69 7.56
C LEU A 280 2.33 4.48 6.39
N TYR A 281 1.58 3.84 5.50
CA TYR A 281 1.20 4.43 4.21
C TYR A 281 -0.24 4.91 4.14
N TYR A 282 -1.17 4.28 4.88
CA TYR A 282 -2.60 4.61 4.80
C TYR A 282 -3.10 5.39 6.01
N GLY A 283 -2.39 5.39 7.14
CA GLY A 283 -2.73 6.17 8.31
C GLY A 283 -3.89 5.63 9.15
N PHE A 284 -4.19 4.34 9.02
CA PHE A 284 -5.18 3.65 9.85
C PHE A 284 -4.76 2.21 10.16
N LEU A 285 -5.48 1.56 11.05
CA LEU A 285 -5.30 0.16 11.40
C LEU A 285 -6.64 -0.56 11.21
N PRO A 286 -6.76 -1.48 10.23
CA PRO A 286 -7.99 -2.24 10.05
C PRO A 286 -8.24 -3.17 11.23
N GLU A 287 -9.52 -3.39 11.58
CA GLU A 287 -9.89 -4.26 12.70
C GLU A 287 -11.17 -5.03 12.34
N PRO A 288 -11.09 -6.37 12.25
CA PRO A 288 -9.90 -7.21 12.39
C PRO A 288 -8.92 -7.05 11.20
N ASN A 289 -7.67 -7.48 11.37
CA ASN A 289 -6.74 -7.66 10.28
C ASN A 289 -6.16 -9.10 10.32
N PRO A 290 -6.74 -10.04 9.57
CA PRO A 290 -6.26 -11.43 9.56
C PRO A 290 -4.86 -11.60 8.95
N HIS A 291 -4.39 -10.58 8.21
CA HIS A 291 -3.06 -10.54 7.60
C HIS A 291 -2.03 -9.80 8.47
N ASN A 292 -2.42 -9.46 9.71
CA ASN A 292 -1.50 -8.78 10.62
C ASN A 292 -0.37 -9.73 11.03
N ARG A 293 0.85 -9.19 11.04
CA ARG A 293 2.07 -9.91 11.39
C ARG A 293 3.08 -8.97 12.04
N ALA A 294 3.93 -9.54 12.89
CA ALA A 294 5.03 -8.86 13.53
C ALA A 294 6.35 -9.51 13.11
N PRO A 295 7.24 -8.81 12.40
CA PRO A 295 8.52 -9.35 12.02
C PRO A 295 9.38 -9.63 13.27
N LEU A 296 9.99 -10.82 13.30
CA LEU A 296 11.00 -11.21 14.26
C LEU A 296 12.41 -11.02 13.70
N PHE A 297 12.57 -11.22 12.39
CA PHE A 297 13.81 -11.04 11.65
C PHE A 297 13.48 -10.56 10.23
N ARG A 298 14.42 -9.84 9.63
CA ARG A 298 14.28 -9.31 8.26
C ARG A 298 14.66 -10.33 7.20
N THR A 299 15.61 -11.21 7.54
CA THR A 299 16.13 -12.23 6.62
C THR A 299 16.44 -13.54 7.33
N LEU A 300 16.53 -14.63 6.55
CA LEU A 300 16.99 -15.92 7.06
C LEU A 300 18.42 -15.86 7.60
N ASP A 301 19.31 -15.08 6.98
CA ASP A 301 20.68 -14.89 7.47
C ASP A 301 20.72 -14.22 8.84
N GLU A 302 19.93 -13.18 9.04
CA GLU A 302 19.80 -12.52 10.34
C GLU A 302 19.30 -13.48 11.41
N ALA A 303 18.27 -14.26 11.10
CA ALA A 303 17.74 -15.28 12.01
C ALA A 303 18.78 -16.35 12.35
N ALA A 304 19.53 -16.82 11.36
CA ALA A 304 20.58 -17.81 11.54
C ALA A 304 21.75 -17.27 12.40
N VAL A 305 22.19 -16.03 12.16
CA VAL A 305 23.22 -15.35 12.95
C VAL A 305 22.75 -15.14 14.41
N TRP A 306 21.49 -14.77 14.60
CA TRP A 306 20.93 -14.62 15.94
C TRP A 306 20.91 -15.97 16.69
N TYR A 307 20.53 -17.05 16.03
CA TYR A 307 20.52 -18.40 16.61
C TYR A 307 21.93 -18.87 16.97
N GLU A 308 22.92 -18.61 16.12
CA GLU A 308 24.34 -18.88 16.39
C GLU A 308 24.80 -18.21 17.69
N ARG A 309 24.49 -16.93 17.87
CA ARG A 309 24.81 -16.20 19.10
C ARG A 309 24.10 -16.74 20.34
N LEU A 310 22.87 -17.22 20.18
CA LEU A 310 22.09 -17.84 21.24
C LEU A 310 22.72 -19.14 21.74
N CYS A 311 23.27 -19.95 20.83
CA CYS A 311 23.88 -21.22 21.15
C CYS A 311 25.26 -21.09 21.87
N GLY A 312 25.84 -19.90 21.89
CA GLY A 312 27.20 -19.69 22.47
C GLY A 312 28.32 -20.05 21.51
N ASP A 313 29.51 -20.37 22.06
CA ASP A 313 30.69 -20.66 21.24
C ASP A 313 30.42 -21.75 20.20
N PRO A 314 30.69 -21.48 18.89
CA PRO A 314 30.42 -22.42 17.84
C PRO A 314 31.25 -23.71 18.01
N PRO A 315 30.70 -24.90 17.69
CA PRO A 315 31.42 -26.15 17.78
C PRO A 315 32.60 -26.17 16.83
N GLU A 316 33.78 -26.42 17.36
CA GLU A 316 35.09 -26.77 16.79
C GLU A 316 35.64 -25.98 15.60
N SER A 317 34.84 -25.37 14.74
CA SER A 317 35.31 -24.39 13.76
C SER A 317 34.21 -23.41 13.29
N GLU A 318 34.49 -22.13 13.39
CA GLU A 318 33.69 -21.02 12.81
C GLU A 318 33.32 -21.29 11.34
N LYS A 319 34.21 -21.93 10.58
CA LYS A 319 33.98 -22.31 9.17
C LYS A 319 32.94 -23.41 8.99
N ALA A 320 32.89 -24.41 9.87
CA ALA A 320 31.90 -25.49 9.78
C ALA A 320 30.51 -24.98 10.09
N TRP A 321 30.37 -24.10 11.09
CA TRP A 321 29.12 -23.45 11.44
C TRP A 321 28.62 -22.48 10.35
N ALA A 322 29.51 -21.65 9.81
CA ALA A 322 29.18 -20.77 8.69
C ALA A 322 28.68 -21.57 7.47
N ARG A 323 29.27 -22.76 7.22
CA ARG A 323 28.82 -23.65 6.15
C ARG A 323 27.44 -24.25 6.45
N ALA A 324 27.22 -24.77 7.66
CA ALA A 324 25.93 -25.33 8.07
C ALA A 324 24.80 -24.27 7.96
N ARG A 325 25.09 -23.04 8.36
CA ARG A 325 24.18 -21.91 8.21
C ARG A 325 23.85 -21.62 6.74
N ALA A 326 24.87 -21.52 5.90
CA ALA A 326 24.69 -21.29 4.47
C ALA A 326 23.87 -22.41 3.80
N ASP A 327 24.19 -23.66 4.13
CA ASP A 327 23.47 -24.84 3.63
C ASP A 327 21.99 -24.85 4.09
N ALA A 328 21.73 -24.48 5.36
CA ALA A 328 20.39 -24.38 5.92
C ALA A 328 19.56 -23.28 5.24
N VAL A 329 20.13 -22.09 5.06
CA VAL A 329 19.47 -20.97 4.36
C VAL A 329 19.18 -21.34 2.92
N ALA A 330 20.14 -21.93 2.19
CA ALA A 330 19.97 -22.36 0.81
C ALA A 330 18.93 -23.48 0.65
N ALA A 331 18.76 -24.34 1.64
CA ALA A 331 17.74 -25.38 1.64
C ALA A 331 16.31 -24.83 1.77
N ILE A 332 16.16 -23.66 2.39
CA ILE A 332 14.86 -23.00 2.61
C ILE A 332 14.54 -22.01 1.48
N ASP A 333 15.53 -21.25 1.06
CA ASP A 333 15.42 -20.30 -0.07
C ASP A 333 16.50 -20.59 -1.14
N PRO A 334 16.27 -21.57 -2.03
CA PRO A 334 17.24 -21.97 -3.04
C PRO A 334 17.50 -20.89 -4.10
N ARG A 335 16.72 -19.82 -4.14
CA ARG A 335 16.88 -18.70 -5.07
C ARG A 335 17.73 -17.56 -4.53
N GLY A 336 18.05 -17.61 -3.23
CA GLY A 336 19.05 -16.71 -2.61
C GLY A 336 18.75 -15.23 -2.75
N GLY A 337 17.67 -14.78 -2.13
CA GLY A 337 17.38 -13.34 -2.06
C GLY A 337 15.93 -13.01 -2.33
N PRO A 338 15.50 -11.78 -2.03
CA PRO A 338 14.21 -11.28 -2.45
C PRO A 338 14.11 -11.46 -3.97
N GLY A 339 13.07 -12.18 -4.43
CA GLY A 339 12.87 -12.53 -5.82
C GLY A 339 13.04 -11.32 -6.71
N ASP A 340 13.55 -11.56 -7.93
CA ASP A 340 13.85 -10.60 -8.98
C ASP A 340 12.95 -9.35 -8.86
N GLU A 341 13.48 -8.35 -8.12
CA GLU A 341 12.81 -7.09 -7.91
C GLU A 341 12.84 -6.41 -9.28
N GLY A 342 11.70 -6.44 -9.97
CA GLY A 342 11.53 -5.62 -11.15
C GLY A 342 12.08 -4.23 -10.86
N GLU A 343 12.77 -3.63 -11.80
CA GLU A 343 13.54 -2.38 -11.73
C GLU A 343 12.81 -1.14 -11.16
N ASP A 344 11.59 -1.32 -10.61
CA ASP A 344 10.73 -0.28 -10.03
C ASP A 344 11.04 -0.05 -8.53
N GLY A 345 12.28 0.22 -8.18
CA GLY A 345 12.76 0.41 -6.80
C GLY A 345 12.19 1.63 -6.07
N ASP A 346 10.88 1.73 -5.92
CA ASP A 346 10.26 2.74 -5.04
C ASP A 346 10.06 2.19 -3.62
N GLY A 347 9.92 3.10 -2.65
CA GLY A 347 9.79 2.74 -1.24
C GLY A 347 8.65 1.77 -0.94
N ALA A 348 7.49 1.87 -1.62
CA ALA A 348 6.34 1.00 -1.38
C ALA A 348 6.54 -0.41 -1.98
N THR A 349 7.18 -0.52 -3.14
CA THR A 349 7.56 -1.81 -3.73
C THR A 349 8.67 -2.47 -2.91
N LEU A 350 9.64 -1.69 -2.44
CA LEU A 350 10.69 -2.17 -1.54
C LEU A 350 10.13 -2.60 -0.19
N ALA A 351 9.14 -1.88 0.36
CA ALA A 351 8.43 -2.27 1.56
C ALA A 351 7.70 -3.62 1.39
N ALA A 352 7.00 -3.80 0.28
CA ALA A 352 6.32 -5.05 -0.02
C ALA A 352 7.31 -6.23 -0.19
N ALA A 353 8.46 -6.00 -0.84
CA ALA A 353 9.50 -7.00 -0.99
C ALA A 353 10.15 -7.35 0.37
N ARG A 354 10.41 -6.36 1.22
CA ARG A 354 10.92 -6.57 2.59
C ARG A 354 9.91 -7.30 3.47
N GLU A 355 8.63 -6.93 3.37
CA GLU A 355 7.54 -7.62 4.06
C GLU A 355 7.45 -9.09 3.62
N ALA A 356 7.63 -9.39 2.33
CA ALA A 356 7.67 -10.76 1.82
C ALA A 356 8.92 -11.54 2.24
N ALA A 357 10.05 -10.86 2.48
CA ALA A 357 11.30 -11.46 2.93
C ALA A 357 11.37 -11.64 4.45
N SER A 358 10.59 -10.87 5.22
CA SER A 358 10.61 -10.92 6.68
C SER A 358 10.10 -12.26 7.22
N LEU A 359 10.60 -12.64 8.40
CA LEU A 359 10.22 -13.85 9.12
C LEU A 359 9.33 -13.45 10.30
N ASP A 360 8.05 -13.71 10.17
CA ASP A 360 7.01 -13.08 10.95
C ASP A 360 6.31 -14.01 11.92
N VAL A 361 5.66 -13.39 12.90
CA VAL A 361 4.61 -13.98 13.70
C VAL A 361 3.28 -13.35 13.27
N GLY A 362 2.33 -14.18 12.88
CA GLY A 362 1.00 -13.75 12.44
C GLY A 362 -0.10 -13.97 13.47
N GLU A 363 -1.32 -13.60 13.10
CA GLU A 363 -2.53 -13.84 13.93
C GLU A 363 -2.71 -15.34 14.21
N ASN A 364 -3.38 -15.64 15.33
CA ASN A 364 -3.60 -16.99 15.82
C ASN A 364 -2.31 -17.80 16.12
N SER A 365 -1.26 -17.10 16.58
CA SER A 365 0.04 -17.71 16.92
C SER A 365 0.74 -18.42 15.76
N THR A 366 0.45 -18.00 14.52
CA THR A 366 1.16 -18.53 13.35
C THR A 366 2.59 -18.02 13.33
N VAL A 367 3.53 -18.90 13.06
CA VAL A 367 4.95 -18.60 12.88
C VAL A 367 5.31 -18.85 11.43
N ASP A 368 6.17 -18.03 10.87
CA ASP A 368 6.68 -18.25 9.52
C ASP A 368 7.36 -19.61 9.41
N ASP A 369 6.88 -20.44 8.50
CA ASP A 369 7.40 -21.82 8.31
C ASP A 369 8.90 -21.84 7.97
N ARG A 370 9.41 -20.80 7.32
CA ARG A 370 10.84 -20.68 7.00
C ARG A 370 11.68 -20.57 8.27
N LEU A 371 11.20 -19.82 9.27
CA LEU A 371 11.88 -19.65 10.54
C LEU A 371 11.89 -20.94 11.35
N LEU A 372 10.75 -21.62 11.41
CA LEU A 372 10.67 -22.92 12.07
C LEU A 372 11.59 -23.96 11.41
N ARG A 373 11.58 -24.04 10.08
CA ARG A 373 12.47 -24.93 9.32
C ARG A 373 13.94 -24.61 9.50
N LEU A 374 14.32 -23.33 9.48
CA LEU A 374 15.71 -22.90 9.71
C LEU A 374 16.22 -23.40 11.04
N TYR A 375 15.48 -23.12 12.12
CA TYR A 375 15.92 -23.49 13.45
C TYR A 375 15.85 -24.99 13.69
N SER A 376 14.89 -25.70 13.10
CA SER A 376 14.85 -27.19 13.14
C SER A 376 16.05 -27.82 12.43
N ILE A 377 16.52 -27.25 11.32
CA ILE A 377 17.74 -27.70 10.64
C ILE A 377 18.99 -27.42 11.50
N LEU A 378 19.09 -26.22 12.06
CA LEU A 378 20.25 -25.79 12.84
C LEU A 378 20.35 -26.49 14.20
N SER A 379 19.22 -26.80 14.84
CA SER A 379 19.17 -27.47 16.14
C SER A 379 19.12 -28.99 16.03
N GLY A 380 18.57 -29.50 14.94
CA GLY A 380 18.18 -30.92 14.81
C GLY A 380 16.94 -31.32 15.61
N ASP A 381 16.21 -30.34 16.19
CA ASP A 381 15.07 -30.56 17.09
C ASP A 381 14.04 -29.43 16.96
N GLU A 382 12.78 -29.80 16.72
CA GLU A 382 11.68 -28.84 16.51
C GLU A 382 11.27 -28.13 17.81
N ASP A 383 11.34 -28.81 18.97
CA ASP A 383 11.01 -28.18 20.25
C ASP A 383 12.04 -27.10 20.62
N VAL A 384 13.31 -27.33 20.30
CA VAL A 384 14.38 -26.35 20.45
C VAL A 384 14.16 -25.16 19.51
N ALA A 385 13.73 -25.43 18.27
CA ALA A 385 13.39 -24.36 17.31
C ALA A 385 12.24 -23.48 17.82
N ILE A 386 11.17 -24.09 18.32
CA ILE A 386 10.03 -23.36 18.92
C ILE A 386 10.47 -22.54 20.12
N ALA A 387 11.31 -23.09 21.00
CA ALA A 387 11.82 -22.38 22.17
C ALA A 387 12.67 -21.16 21.78
N ALA A 388 13.50 -21.27 20.75
CA ALA A 388 14.29 -20.16 20.22
C ALA A 388 13.40 -19.04 19.66
N ILE A 389 12.35 -19.37 18.90
CA ILE A 389 11.38 -18.42 18.36
C ILE A 389 10.68 -17.65 19.49
N ARG A 390 10.22 -18.35 20.53
CA ARG A 390 9.61 -17.76 21.72
C ARG A 390 10.56 -16.82 22.46
N LEU A 391 11.82 -17.21 22.57
CA LEU A 391 12.83 -16.37 23.21
C LEU A 391 13.07 -15.09 22.43
N ARG A 392 13.11 -15.14 21.09
CA ARG A 392 13.22 -13.93 20.26
C ARG A 392 11.99 -13.04 20.40
N ALA A 393 10.79 -13.60 20.33
CA ALA A 393 9.54 -12.86 20.53
C ALA A 393 9.51 -12.16 21.89
N SER A 394 9.98 -12.83 22.96
CA SER A 394 10.13 -12.26 24.30
C SER A 394 11.17 -11.13 24.35
N GLY A 395 12.24 -11.23 23.54
CA GLY A 395 13.23 -10.17 23.38
C GLY A 395 12.63 -8.91 22.75
N VAL A 396 11.94 -9.09 21.62
CA VAL A 396 11.27 -7.98 20.91
C VAL A 396 10.21 -7.30 21.80
N LEU A 397 9.47 -8.08 22.60
CA LEU A 397 8.53 -7.52 23.58
C LEU A 397 9.21 -6.60 24.60
N ARG A 398 10.35 -7.03 25.16
CA ARG A 398 11.11 -6.23 26.16
C ARG A 398 11.75 -5.00 25.56
N GLU A 399 12.29 -5.09 24.33
CA GLU A 399 12.82 -3.94 23.59
C GLU A 399 11.78 -2.83 23.40
N GLY A 400 10.49 -3.18 23.32
CA GLY A 400 9.38 -2.23 23.16
C GLY A 400 8.77 -1.69 24.46
N GLU A 401 9.20 -2.15 25.64
CA GLU A 401 8.65 -1.70 26.94
C GLU A 401 9.31 -0.43 27.49
N ASP A 402 10.55 -0.14 27.12
CA ASP A 402 11.36 0.95 27.72
C ASP A 402 11.11 2.35 27.12
N GLU A 403 10.31 2.50 26.06
CA GLU A 403 10.26 3.74 25.26
C GLU A 403 8.86 4.37 25.09
N SER A 404 7.90 4.17 25.99
CA SER A 404 6.55 4.67 25.78
C SER A 404 6.28 6.07 26.35
N GLU A 405 6.44 7.13 25.56
CA GLU A 405 5.76 8.41 25.78
C GLU A 405 4.50 8.48 24.91
N GLU A 406 3.33 8.73 25.51
CA GLU A 406 2.09 8.99 24.80
C GLU A 406 2.18 10.36 24.11
N GLY A 407 2.35 10.36 22.80
CA GLY A 407 2.28 11.58 22.00
C GLY A 407 0.83 12.11 21.97
N SER A 408 0.65 13.37 22.32
CA SER A 408 -0.67 14.04 22.33
C SER A 408 -1.26 14.33 20.94
N SER A 409 -0.58 13.93 19.85
CA SER A 409 -1.03 14.12 18.48
C SER A 409 -1.82 12.91 17.96
N GLU A 410 -2.67 13.12 16.94
CA GLU A 410 -3.41 12.04 16.27
C GLU A 410 -2.49 10.93 15.75
N ALA A 411 -1.34 11.30 15.17
CA ALA A 411 -0.33 10.36 14.74
C ALA A 411 0.31 9.60 15.92
N GLY A 412 0.53 10.26 17.06
CA GLY A 412 0.98 9.62 18.29
C GLY A 412 -0.04 8.62 18.84
N ALA A 413 -1.33 8.95 18.80
CA ALA A 413 -2.41 8.05 19.20
C ALA A 413 -2.49 6.82 18.27
N LEU A 414 -2.30 7.00 16.96
CA LEU A 414 -2.25 5.89 16.01
C LEU A 414 -1.03 4.99 16.27
N ALA A 415 0.14 5.57 16.54
CA ALA A 415 1.36 4.85 16.88
C ALA A 415 1.20 4.05 18.19
N ALA A 416 0.54 4.61 19.20
CA ALA A 416 0.25 3.89 20.46
C ALA A 416 -0.65 2.67 20.22
N ARG A 417 -1.70 2.80 19.40
CA ARG A 417 -2.57 1.67 19.01
C ARG A 417 -1.80 0.60 18.22
N PHE A 418 -0.93 1.02 17.33
CA PHE A 418 -0.07 0.12 16.57
C PHE A 418 0.83 -0.71 17.51
N ARG A 419 1.54 -0.06 18.46
CA ARG A 419 2.37 -0.75 19.47
C ARG A 419 1.57 -1.74 20.33
N GLU A 420 0.37 -1.35 20.76
CA GLU A 420 -0.50 -2.22 21.56
C GLU A 420 -0.89 -3.49 20.78
N ARG A 421 -1.30 -3.35 19.53
CA ARG A 421 -1.68 -4.48 18.67
C ARG A 421 -0.49 -5.40 18.41
N ARG A 422 0.69 -4.84 18.11
CA ARG A 422 1.92 -5.60 17.95
C ARG A 422 2.30 -6.37 19.21
N ARG A 423 2.24 -5.71 20.37
CA ARG A 423 2.48 -6.36 21.65
C ARG A 423 1.50 -7.52 21.91
N LYS A 424 0.24 -7.32 21.61
CA LYS A 424 -0.78 -8.37 21.75
C LYS A 424 -0.48 -9.56 20.84
N LEU A 425 -0.06 -9.33 19.61
CA LEU A 425 0.32 -10.36 18.65
C LEU A 425 1.51 -11.18 19.16
N LEU A 426 2.59 -10.55 19.57
CA LEU A 426 3.78 -11.20 20.10
C LEU A 426 3.51 -11.99 21.39
N LYS A 427 2.61 -11.52 22.26
CA LYS A 427 2.21 -12.23 23.49
C LYS A 427 1.47 -13.54 23.24
N GLN A 428 0.93 -13.77 22.06
CA GLN A 428 0.28 -15.04 21.74
C GLN A 428 1.27 -16.19 21.56
N ILE A 429 2.55 -15.90 21.33
CA ILE A 429 3.61 -16.88 21.05
C ILE A 429 4.48 -17.15 22.28
N VAL A 430 4.69 -16.15 23.12
CA VAL A 430 5.45 -16.25 24.36
C VAL A 430 4.68 -17.04 25.43
#